data_1a53d1abd6068e41cc16e83a0199f4fb
#
_entry.id   1a53d1abd6068e41cc16e83a0199f4fb
#
_cell.length_a   1.000
_cell.length_b   1.000
_cell.length_c   1.000
_cell.angle_alpha   90.00
_cell.angle_beta   90.00
_cell.angle_gamma   90.00
#
_symmetry.space_group_name_H-M   'P 1'
#
loop_
_entity.id
_entity.type
_entity.pdbx_description
1 polymer ?
#
loop_
_entity_poly.entity_id
_entity_poly.type
_entity_poly.pdbx_seq_one_letter_code
_entity_poly.pdbx_strand_id
1 'polypeptide(L)'
;MYVPCIYAINKIDQITVEELNLLDKMKHYCPVSAHKEWNLDGLLETIWEYLDLVRIYTKPRGVNPDYEDPVVLPRRACTVEDFCNRLHKGIIKSFKQALVWGLSVKHRPQRVGKDHVLEDEDVVQIIKKQ
;
A
#
# COMPACT_ATOMS: atom_id res chain seq x y z
N MET A 1 -21.85 9.86 1.84
CA MET A 1 -20.50 9.30 1.97
C MET A 1 -20.07 8.72 0.63
N TYR A 2 -18.94 9.15 0.13
CA TYR A 2 -18.39 8.65 -1.15
C TYR A 2 -17.45 7.51 -0.87
N VAL A 3 -17.78 6.29 -1.31
CA VAL A 3 -16.93 5.12 -1.17
C VAL A 3 -16.44 4.73 -2.56
N PRO A 4 -15.10 4.62 -2.79
CA PRO A 4 -14.57 4.12 -4.05
C PRO A 4 -15.11 2.72 -4.33
N CYS A 5 -15.53 2.47 -5.57
CA CYS A 5 -16.12 1.21 -5.99
C CYS A 5 -15.54 0.77 -7.32
N ILE A 6 -15.28 -0.53 -7.46
CA ILE A 6 -14.98 -1.17 -8.73
C ILE A 6 -16.01 -2.25 -9.02
N TYR A 7 -16.25 -2.53 -10.30
CA TYR A 7 -17.18 -3.54 -10.75
C TYR A 7 -16.41 -4.73 -11.33
N ALA A 8 -16.43 -5.85 -10.64
CA ALA A 8 -15.88 -7.10 -11.18
C ALA A 8 -16.95 -7.77 -12.05
N ILE A 9 -16.74 -7.76 -13.35
CA ILE A 9 -17.64 -8.40 -14.32
C ILE A 9 -17.16 -9.83 -14.54
N ASN A 10 -17.84 -10.77 -13.93
CA ASN A 10 -17.50 -12.19 -13.97
C ASN A 10 -18.07 -12.90 -15.21
N LYS A 11 -17.55 -14.08 -15.51
CA LYS A 11 -17.97 -14.96 -16.58
C LYS A 11 -17.76 -14.40 -18.00
N ILE A 12 -16.66 -13.66 -18.20
CA ILE A 12 -16.28 -13.15 -19.53
C ILE A 12 -15.95 -14.25 -20.54
N ASP A 13 -15.72 -15.49 -20.08
CA ASP A 13 -15.56 -16.66 -20.93
C ASP A 13 -16.82 -17.05 -21.70
N GLN A 14 -18.00 -16.54 -21.27
CA GLN A 14 -19.30 -16.82 -21.89
C GLN A 14 -19.81 -15.70 -22.80
N ILE A 15 -19.07 -14.62 -22.97
CA ILE A 15 -19.45 -13.49 -23.82
C ILE A 15 -18.57 -13.39 -25.07
N THR A 16 -19.09 -12.69 -26.08
CA THR A 16 -18.35 -12.41 -27.32
C THR A 16 -17.38 -11.24 -27.14
N VAL A 17 -16.42 -11.11 -28.10
CA VAL A 17 -15.47 -9.97 -28.11
C VAL A 17 -16.23 -8.64 -28.28
N GLU A 18 -17.30 -8.62 -29.05
CA GLU A 18 -18.13 -7.42 -29.25
C GLU A 18 -18.81 -6.98 -27.96
N GLU A 19 -19.35 -7.92 -27.17
CA GLU A 19 -19.93 -7.65 -25.86
C GLU A 19 -18.88 -7.13 -24.86
N LEU A 20 -17.66 -7.70 -24.89
CA LEU A 20 -16.54 -7.24 -24.08
C LEU A 20 -16.15 -5.80 -24.46
N ASN A 21 -16.15 -5.45 -25.75
CA ASN A 21 -15.88 -4.09 -26.19
C ASN A 21 -16.94 -3.09 -25.71
N LEU A 22 -18.19 -3.52 -25.56
CA LEU A 22 -19.23 -2.69 -24.96
C LEU A 22 -18.98 -2.44 -23.47
N LEU A 23 -18.47 -3.45 -22.75
CA LEU A 23 -18.09 -3.32 -21.35
C LEU A 23 -16.89 -2.37 -21.15
N ASP A 24 -15.98 -2.29 -22.11
CA ASP A 24 -14.82 -1.37 -22.06
C ASP A 24 -15.24 0.11 -21.96
N LYS A 25 -16.47 0.45 -22.28
CA LYS A 25 -17.04 1.80 -22.11
C LYS A 25 -17.44 2.11 -20.67
N MET A 26 -17.56 1.10 -19.82
CA MET A 26 -17.88 1.29 -18.41
C MET A 26 -16.66 1.82 -17.66
N LYS A 27 -16.90 2.72 -16.72
CA LYS A 27 -15.86 3.19 -15.80
C LYS A 27 -15.74 2.25 -14.60
N HIS A 28 -14.54 2.13 -14.07
CA HIS A 28 -14.27 1.38 -12.83
C HIS A 28 -14.64 -0.11 -12.92
N TYR A 29 -14.50 -0.72 -14.08
CA TYR A 29 -14.77 -2.13 -14.25
C TYR A 29 -13.49 -2.96 -14.39
N CYS A 30 -13.57 -4.24 -14.02
CA CYS A 30 -12.53 -5.22 -14.25
C CYS A 30 -13.17 -6.52 -14.78
N PRO A 31 -12.89 -6.92 -16.02
CA PRO A 31 -13.45 -8.15 -16.57
C PRO A 31 -12.67 -9.36 -16.04
N VAL A 32 -13.39 -10.37 -15.57
CA VAL A 32 -12.77 -11.59 -15.01
C VAL A 32 -13.56 -12.84 -15.39
N SER A 33 -12.93 -14.00 -15.33
CA SER A 33 -13.59 -15.30 -15.29
C SER A 33 -13.02 -16.09 -14.12
N ALA A 34 -13.77 -16.17 -13.04
CA ALA A 34 -13.33 -16.90 -11.85
C ALA A 34 -13.21 -18.40 -12.13
N HIS A 35 -14.10 -18.98 -12.94
CA HIS A 35 -14.07 -20.38 -13.31
C HIS A 35 -12.83 -20.75 -14.13
N LYS A 36 -12.45 -19.90 -15.08
CA LYS A 36 -11.26 -20.07 -15.95
C LYS A 36 -10.00 -19.43 -15.36
N GLU A 37 -10.10 -18.77 -14.21
CA GLU A 37 -9.01 -18.02 -13.58
C GLU A 37 -8.42 -16.93 -14.49
N TRP A 38 -9.24 -16.32 -15.35
CA TRP A 38 -8.80 -15.25 -16.25
C TRP A 38 -8.83 -13.89 -15.57
N ASN A 39 -7.72 -13.18 -15.68
CA ASN A 39 -7.54 -11.80 -15.21
C ASN A 39 -7.75 -11.60 -13.68
N LEU A 40 -7.58 -12.64 -12.88
CA LEU A 40 -7.67 -12.52 -11.41
C LEU A 40 -6.54 -11.67 -10.83
N ASP A 41 -5.34 -11.80 -11.36
CA ASP A 41 -4.19 -10.96 -11.03
C ASP A 41 -4.43 -9.49 -11.38
N GLY A 42 -5.02 -9.18 -12.54
CA GLY A 42 -5.45 -7.84 -12.93
C GLY A 42 -6.52 -7.27 -11.99
N LEU A 43 -7.43 -8.09 -11.50
CA LEU A 43 -8.41 -7.69 -10.48
C LEU A 43 -7.73 -7.31 -9.16
N LEU A 44 -6.76 -8.09 -8.70
CA LEU A 44 -5.99 -7.80 -7.48
C LEU A 44 -5.22 -6.48 -7.62
N GLU A 45 -4.57 -6.24 -8.74
CA GLU A 45 -3.89 -4.97 -9.02
C GLU A 45 -4.86 -3.79 -8.98
N THR A 46 -6.02 -3.92 -9.60
CA THR A 46 -7.06 -2.88 -9.60
C THR A 46 -7.56 -2.59 -8.19
N ILE A 47 -7.81 -3.62 -7.39
CA ILE A 47 -8.20 -3.45 -5.98
C ILE A 47 -7.13 -2.69 -5.21
N TRP A 48 -5.86 -3.06 -5.38
CA TRP A 48 -4.73 -2.39 -4.73
C TRP A 48 -4.65 -0.91 -5.08
N GLU A 49 -4.78 -0.57 -6.37
CA GLU A 49 -4.79 0.82 -6.85
C GLU A 49 -5.93 1.64 -6.25
N TYR A 50 -7.15 1.08 -6.20
CA TYR A 50 -8.31 1.77 -5.67
C TYR A 50 -8.27 1.95 -4.15
N LEU A 51 -7.65 1.03 -3.42
CA LEU A 51 -7.43 1.17 -1.98
C LEU A 51 -6.40 2.25 -1.65
N ASP A 52 -5.50 2.56 -2.59
CA ASP A 52 -4.46 3.58 -2.46
C ASP A 52 -3.67 3.42 -1.15
N LEU A 53 -3.10 2.23 -0.99
CA LEU A 53 -2.34 1.84 0.20
C LEU A 53 -0.84 1.89 -0.07
N VAL A 54 -0.07 2.11 0.99
CA VAL A 54 1.39 2.02 0.98
C VAL A 54 1.85 0.94 1.93
N ARG A 55 2.89 0.19 1.54
CA ARG A 55 3.55 -0.83 2.36
C ARG A 55 4.83 -0.24 2.90
N ILE A 56 5.04 -0.37 4.20
CA ILE A 56 6.21 0.15 4.88
C ILE A 56 6.83 -0.99 5.68
N TYR A 57 8.11 -1.24 5.46
CA TYR A 57 8.83 -2.31 6.12
C TYR A 57 9.53 -1.80 7.38
N THR A 58 9.48 -2.59 8.43
CA THR A 58 10.19 -2.30 9.68
C THR A 58 11.62 -2.83 9.63
N LYS A 59 12.55 -2.08 10.21
CA LYS A 59 13.94 -2.50 10.36
C LYS A 59 14.39 -2.34 11.81
N PRO A 60 14.55 -3.44 12.57
CA PRO A 60 15.16 -3.38 13.88
C PRO A 60 16.63 -2.98 13.79
N ARG A 61 17.16 -2.41 14.87
CA ARG A 61 18.57 -1.99 14.92
C ARG A 61 19.50 -3.21 14.78
N GLY A 62 20.43 -3.13 13.84
CA GLY A 62 21.42 -4.18 13.60
C GLY A 62 20.90 -5.45 12.94
N VAL A 63 19.65 -5.45 12.48
CA VAL A 63 18.99 -6.60 11.81
C VAL A 63 18.51 -6.18 10.43
N ASN A 64 18.39 -7.13 9.52
CA ASN A 64 17.83 -6.88 8.20
C ASN A 64 16.33 -6.47 8.29
N PRO A 65 15.83 -5.70 7.30
CA PRO A 65 14.41 -5.37 7.26
C PRO A 65 13.53 -6.61 7.21
N ASP A 66 12.37 -6.54 7.87
CA ASP A 66 11.34 -7.56 7.77
C ASP A 66 10.46 -7.28 6.54
N TYR A 67 10.63 -8.09 5.51
CA TYR A 67 9.87 -7.98 4.25
C TYR A 67 8.62 -8.88 4.20
N GLU A 68 8.43 -9.74 5.18
CA GLU A 68 7.30 -10.67 5.21
C GLU A 68 6.03 -10.00 5.76
N ASP A 69 6.20 -9.15 6.78
CA ASP A 69 5.09 -8.47 7.45
C ASP A 69 5.17 -6.94 7.31
N PRO A 70 4.82 -6.36 6.14
CA PRO A 70 4.80 -4.92 5.99
C PRO A 70 3.68 -4.27 6.79
N VAL A 71 3.91 -3.06 7.27
CA VAL A 71 2.87 -2.20 7.81
C VAL A 71 2.15 -1.53 6.64
N VAL A 72 0.84 -1.69 6.56
CA VAL A 72 0.02 -1.13 5.48
C VAL A 72 -0.72 0.10 6.00
N LEU A 73 -0.52 1.23 5.34
CA LEU A 73 -1.15 2.51 5.66
C LEU A 73 -1.86 3.08 4.44
N PRO A 74 -2.98 3.82 4.60
CA PRO A 74 -3.56 4.57 3.51
C PRO A 74 -2.64 5.73 3.10
N ARG A 75 -2.50 5.98 1.80
CA ARG A 75 -1.62 7.04 1.29
C ARG A 75 -1.96 8.42 1.85
N ARG A 76 -3.21 8.67 2.17
CA ARG A 76 -3.70 9.91 2.80
C ARG A 76 -3.21 10.11 4.24
N ALA A 77 -2.76 9.05 4.90
CA ALA A 77 -2.30 9.04 6.29
C ALA A 77 -1.11 8.07 6.43
N CYS A 78 0.04 8.43 5.84
CA CYS A 78 1.24 7.61 5.80
C CYS A 78 2.49 8.35 6.27
N THR A 79 2.34 9.20 7.29
CA THR A 79 3.47 9.85 7.96
C THR A 79 4.18 8.87 8.90
N VAL A 80 5.38 9.23 9.34
CA VAL A 80 6.13 8.46 10.35
C VAL A 80 5.33 8.34 11.65
N GLU A 81 4.58 9.37 12.02
CA GLU A 81 3.68 9.34 13.19
C GLU A 81 2.58 8.28 13.03
N ASP A 82 1.92 8.24 11.87
CA ASP A 82 0.90 7.23 11.55
C ASP A 82 1.48 5.82 11.58
N PHE A 83 2.69 5.65 11.08
CA PHE A 83 3.43 4.39 11.13
C PHE A 83 3.69 3.94 12.58
N CYS A 84 4.17 4.85 13.44
CA CYS A 84 4.40 4.56 14.86
C CYS A 84 3.12 4.17 15.59
N ASN A 85 2.03 4.90 15.34
CA ASN A 85 0.72 4.62 15.94
C ASN A 85 0.15 3.28 15.50
N ARG A 86 0.43 2.86 14.25
CA ARG A 86 0.02 1.56 13.73
C ARG A 86 0.78 0.40 14.37
N LEU A 87 2.06 0.60 14.68
CA LEU A 87 2.88 -0.41 15.36
C LEU A 87 2.46 -0.57 16.83
N HIS A 88 2.49 0.54 17.58
CA HIS A 88 2.13 0.55 18.99
C HIS A 88 1.93 1.99 19.49
N LYS A 89 0.84 2.24 20.18
CA LYS A 89 0.48 3.60 20.66
C LYS A 89 1.52 4.24 21.59
N GLY A 90 2.34 3.45 22.27
CA GLY A 90 3.38 3.95 23.17
C GLY A 90 4.66 4.43 22.47
N ILE A 91 4.89 4.06 21.21
CA ILE A 91 6.13 4.38 20.51
C ILE A 91 6.29 5.88 20.28
N ILE A 92 5.20 6.57 19.96
CA ILE A 92 5.25 8.02 19.67
C ILE A 92 5.71 8.85 20.89
N LYS A 93 5.43 8.39 22.10
CA LYS A 93 5.86 9.07 23.34
C LYS A 93 7.38 9.01 23.54
N SER A 94 8.01 7.95 23.10
CA SER A 94 9.46 7.74 23.18
C SER A 94 10.18 8.04 21.88
N PHE A 95 9.47 8.50 20.85
CA PHE A 95 10.03 8.78 19.54
C PHE A 95 11.04 9.94 19.59
N LYS A 96 12.23 9.72 19.04
CA LYS A 96 13.26 10.75 18.86
C LYS A 96 13.37 11.13 17.38
N GLN A 97 13.64 10.17 16.53
CA GLN A 97 13.76 10.33 15.08
C GLN A 97 13.59 8.97 14.40
N ALA A 98 13.49 8.98 13.10
CA ALA A 98 13.47 7.76 12.29
C ALA A 98 14.55 7.80 11.21
N LEU A 99 15.07 6.64 10.85
CA LEU A 99 15.90 6.45 9.68
C LEU A 99 15.04 5.82 8.59
N VAL A 100 15.07 6.39 7.39
CA VAL A 100 14.28 5.93 6.25
C VAL A 100 15.18 5.60 5.07
N TRP A 101 14.91 4.45 4.46
CA TRP A 101 15.50 4.00 3.19
C TRP A 101 14.36 3.84 2.18
N GLY A 102 14.44 4.50 1.05
CA GLY A 102 13.43 4.33 0.01
C GLY A 102 13.23 5.56 -0.85
N LEU A 103 12.09 5.61 -1.55
CA LEU A 103 11.79 6.66 -2.52
C LEU A 103 11.41 8.00 -1.89
N SER A 104 10.94 8.02 -0.65
CA SER A 104 10.54 9.26 0.03
C SER A 104 11.71 10.11 0.50
N VAL A 105 12.95 9.61 0.41
CA VAL A 105 14.16 10.27 0.89
C VAL A 105 15.22 10.37 -0.19
N LYS A 106 16.04 11.43 -0.12
CA LYS A 106 17.14 11.67 -1.06
C LYS A 106 18.39 10.85 -0.69
N HIS A 107 18.64 10.68 0.59
CA HIS A 107 19.79 9.95 1.13
C HIS A 107 19.32 8.65 1.79
N ARG A 108 20.11 7.61 1.69
CA ARG A 108 19.77 6.27 2.22
C ARG A 108 20.86 5.79 3.17
N PRO A 109 20.70 5.85 4.50
CA PRO A 109 19.50 6.32 5.23
C PRO A 109 19.42 7.84 5.39
N GLN A 110 18.22 8.37 5.56
CA GLN A 110 17.97 9.75 5.93
C GLN A 110 17.25 9.84 7.27
N ARG A 111 17.70 10.75 8.13
CA ARG A 111 17.01 11.04 9.40
C ARG A 111 15.83 11.93 9.16
N VAL A 112 14.67 11.54 9.67
CA VAL A 112 13.42 12.26 9.48
C VAL A 112 12.67 12.40 10.81
N GLY A 113 11.82 13.43 10.90
CA GLY A 113 10.90 13.62 12.02
C GLY A 113 9.59 12.86 11.81
N LYS A 114 8.70 12.99 12.78
CA LYS A 114 7.39 12.33 12.78
C LYS A 114 6.45 12.81 11.66
N ASP A 115 6.65 14.00 11.12
CA ASP A 115 5.80 14.58 10.08
C ASP A 115 6.20 14.19 8.65
N HIS A 116 7.28 13.43 8.50
CA HIS A 116 7.75 12.98 7.18
C HIS A 116 6.73 12.03 6.53
N VAL A 117 6.37 12.30 5.28
CA VAL A 117 5.47 11.46 4.49
C VAL A 117 6.24 10.32 3.85
N LEU A 118 5.82 9.09 4.10
CA LEU A 118 6.42 7.88 3.58
C LEU A 118 5.85 7.51 2.20
N GLU A 119 6.62 6.76 1.42
CA GLU A 119 6.21 6.19 0.14
C GLU A 119 6.13 4.68 0.20
N ASP A 120 5.50 4.06 -0.81
CA ASP A 120 5.39 2.61 -0.90
C ASP A 120 6.78 1.95 -0.95
N GLU A 121 6.92 0.84 -0.25
CA GLU A 121 8.15 0.08 -0.12
C GLU A 121 9.29 0.79 0.63
N ASP A 122 9.01 1.85 1.37
CA ASP A 122 9.99 2.46 2.27
C ASP A 122 10.31 1.54 3.45
N VAL A 123 11.56 1.58 3.89
CA VAL A 123 12.04 0.87 5.09
C VAL A 123 12.28 1.90 6.18
N VAL A 124 11.72 1.68 7.37
CA VAL A 124 11.78 2.61 8.49
C VAL A 124 12.37 1.96 9.73
N GLN A 125 13.35 2.61 10.33
CA GLN A 125 13.89 2.27 11.63
C GLN A 125 13.58 3.39 12.62
N ILE A 126 12.86 3.08 13.71
CA ILE A 126 12.53 4.04 14.74
C ILE A 126 13.64 4.12 15.77
N ILE A 127 14.09 5.35 16.09
CA ILE A 127 15.04 5.63 17.14
C ILE A 127 14.29 6.26 18.32
N LYS A 128 14.37 5.63 19.48
CA LYS A 128 13.70 6.06 20.71
C LYS A 128 14.61 6.99 21.52
N LYS A 129 13.99 7.85 22.33
CA LYS A 129 14.71 8.60 23.38
C LYS A 129 15.23 7.63 24.43
N GLN A 130 16.43 7.89 24.93
CA GLN A 130 16.99 7.19 26.09
C GLN A 130 16.33 7.69 27.38
#